data_38a6ded733dc922a2c1387d2b8463a91
#
_entry.id   38a6ded733dc922a2c1387d2b8463a91
#
_cell.length_a   1.000
_cell.length_b   1.000
_cell.length_c   1.000
_cell.angle_alpha   90.00
_cell.angle_beta   90.00
_cell.angle_gamma   90.00
#
_symmetry.space_group_name_H-M   'P 1'
#
loop_
_entity.id
_entity.type
_entity.pdbx_description
1 polymer ?
#
loop_
_entity_poly.entity_id
_entity_poly.type
_entity_poly.pdbx_seq_one_letter_code
_entity_poly.pdbx_strand_id
1 'polypeptide(L)'
;MDIKNINEGYPDGEEPLHFFYNREERIARAPKIVQDYYSGKFNCTKKGLFRTLFITRGNRLMFASMVIFMAFVWIYSLVMNRASVEVAGSTAELSAFSYDENVYVTFKINERKKTDEREPVSVDVRLDAYDSDSCVSNSYSETVIFDGSEVFVRTKFPDYDIIRVAAEVDFDSENRHFAVKVQNR
;
A
#
# COMPACT_ATOMS: atom_id res chain seq x y z
N MET A 1 32.48 -35.97 -24.49
CA MET A 1 33.72 -35.77 -23.71
C MET A 1 34.45 -37.10 -23.73
N ASP A 2 35.39 -37.25 -24.67
CA ASP A 2 36.15 -38.48 -24.89
C ASP A 2 37.16 -38.62 -23.74
N ILE A 3 37.00 -39.67 -22.97
CA ILE A 3 37.96 -40.05 -21.96
C ILE A 3 39.14 -40.72 -22.69
N LYS A 4 40.17 -39.91 -22.94
CA LYS A 4 41.47 -40.43 -23.42
C LYS A 4 41.98 -41.47 -22.43
N ASN A 5 42.45 -42.61 -22.98
CA ASN A 5 43.12 -43.67 -22.30
C ASN A 5 44.20 -43.17 -21.32
N ILE A 6 43.95 -43.35 -20.05
CA ILE A 6 44.97 -43.21 -18.99
C ILE A 6 45.65 -44.58 -18.90
N ASN A 7 46.60 -44.81 -19.79
CA ASN A 7 47.47 -45.99 -19.78
C ASN A 7 48.87 -45.57 -19.25
N GLU A 8 48.96 -44.84 -18.17
CA GLU A 8 50.25 -44.51 -17.58
C GLU A 8 50.24 -44.91 -16.11
N GLY A 9 50.93 -46.01 -15.77
CA GLY A 9 51.39 -46.30 -14.44
C GLY A 9 51.03 -47.62 -13.78
N TYR A 10 50.75 -48.70 -14.56
CA TYR A 10 50.67 -50.03 -13.91
C TYR A 10 52.01 -50.71 -13.97
N PRO A 11 52.54 -51.26 -12.84
CA PRO A 11 53.76 -52.07 -12.84
C PRO A 11 53.52 -53.36 -13.66
N ASP A 12 54.59 -53.77 -14.35
CA ASP A 12 54.60 -54.96 -15.24
C ASP A 12 54.03 -56.20 -14.53
N GLY A 13 52.88 -56.69 -15.01
CA GLY A 13 52.29 -57.95 -14.62
C GLY A 13 50.86 -57.97 -14.11
N GLU A 14 50.22 -56.80 -13.89
CA GLU A 14 48.81 -56.77 -13.50
C GLU A 14 47.91 -56.43 -14.69
N GLU A 15 46.89 -57.27 -14.96
CA GLU A 15 45.89 -57.00 -15.99
C GLU A 15 45.15 -55.72 -15.64
N PRO A 16 44.93 -54.79 -16.59
CA PRO A 16 44.24 -53.55 -16.31
C PRO A 16 42.86 -53.85 -15.78
N LEU A 17 42.50 -53.31 -14.60
CA LEU A 17 41.17 -53.42 -14.02
C LEU A 17 40.13 -52.80 -14.96
N HIS A 18 39.41 -53.62 -15.68
CA HIS A 18 38.34 -53.22 -16.56
C HIS A 18 37.08 -52.91 -15.71
N PHE A 19 36.80 -51.63 -15.44
CA PHE A 19 35.57 -51.23 -14.82
C PHE A 19 34.44 -51.19 -15.85
N PHE A 20 33.60 -52.22 -15.86
CA PHE A 20 32.37 -52.21 -16.66
C PHE A 20 31.31 -51.35 -15.94
N TYR A 21 31.29 -50.05 -16.23
CA TYR A 21 30.30 -49.15 -15.70
C TYR A 21 29.11 -49.06 -16.69
N ASN A 22 28.03 -49.77 -16.42
CA ASN A 22 26.78 -49.65 -17.16
C ASN A 22 25.83 -48.68 -16.42
N ARG A 23 25.75 -47.45 -16.89
CA ARG A 23 24.91 -46.40 -16.29
C ARG A 23 23.44 -46.77 -16.33
N GLU A 24 22.96 -47.37 -17.42
CA GLU A 24 21.54 -47.70 -17.60
C GLU A 24 21.08 -48.77 -16.62
N GLU A 25 21.90 -49.82 -16.44
CA GLU A 25 21.61 -50.89 -15.50
C GLU A 25 21.62 -50.42 -14.05
N ARG A 26 22.47 -49.47 -13.69
CA ARG A 26 22.49 -48.86 -12.38
C ARG A 26 21.24 -47.99 -12.12
N ILE A 27 20.78 -47.21 -13.12
CA ILE A 27 19.58 -46.43 -13.03
C ILE A 27 18.35 -47.34 -12.92
N ALA A 28 18.31 -48.45 -13.65
CA ALA A 28 17.23 -49.41 -13.61
C ALA A 28 17.10 -50.10 -12.21
N ARG A 29 18.21 -50.31 -11.52
CA ARG A 29 18.24 -50.90 -10.17
C ARG A 29 18.05 -49.84 -9.05
N ALA A 30 18.09 -48.55 -9.39
CA ALA A 30 17.97 -47.47 -8.41
C ALA A 30 16.51 -47.35 -7.90
N PRO A 31 16.29 -46.75 -6.70
CA PRO A 31 14.95 -46.45 -6.23
C PRO A 31 14.15 -45.58 -7.20
N LYS A 32 12.84 -45.74 -7.25
CA LYS A 32 11.93 -45.04 -8.17
C LYS A 32 12.17 -43.51 -8.25
N ILE A 33 12.49 -42.87 -7.12
CA ILE A 33 12.79 -41.42 -7.07
C ILE A 33 13.99 -41.08 -7.98
N VAL A 34 15.03 -41.89 -7.99
CA VAL A 34 16.22 -41.69 -8.79
C VAL A 34 15.92 -41.95 -10.30
N GLN A 35 15.14 -43.00 -10.58
CA GLN A 35 14.69 -43.31 -11.97
C GLN A 35 13.83 -42.15 -12.50
N ASP A 36 12.90 -41.62 -11.72
CA ASP A 36 12.03 -40.49 -12.07
C ASP A 36 12.84 -39.18 -12.27
N TYR A 37 13.92 -38.98 -11.51
CA TYR A 37 14.87 -37.87 -11.74
C TYR A 37 15.55 -37.97 -13.10
N TYR A 38 16.13 -39.12 -13.42
CA TYR A 38 16.84 -39.33 -14.69
C TYR A 38 15.89 -39.42 -15.87
N SER A 39 14.64 -39.83 -15.70
CA SER A 39 13.60 -39.82 -16.75
C SER A 39 13.05 -38.43 -17.07
N GLY A 40 13.49 -37.40 -16.34
CA GLY A 40 13.04 -36.02 -16.56
C GLY A 40 11.65 -35.70 -16.01
N LYS A 41 11.00 -36.60 -15.25
CA LYS A 41 9.70 -36.35 -14.64
C LYS A 41 9.76 -35.27 -13.58
N PHE A 42 10.93 -35.04 -12.99
CA PHE A 42 11.20 -33.93 -12.06
C PHE A 42 11.69 -32.64 -12.75
N ASN A 43 11.70 -32.58 -14.06
CA ASN A 43 11.94 -31.32 -14.75
C ASN A 43 10.80 -30.38 -14.37
N CYS A 44 11.10 -29.48 -13.43
CA CYS A 44 10.26 -28.33 -13.12
C CYS A 44 10.12 -27.51 -14.39
N THR A 45 9.16 -27.88 -15.24
CA THR A 45 8.72 -26.99 -16.30
C THR A 45 8.51 -25.64 -15.65
N LYS A 46 9.09 -24.60 -16.22
CA LYS A 46 8.98 -23.21 -15.76
C LYS A 46 7.51 -22.86 -15.61
N LYS A 47 6.97 -23.20 -14.45
CA LYS A 47 5.57 -22.90 -14.09
C LYS A 47 5.59 -21.42 -13.82
N GLY A 48 4.72 -20.64 -14.50
CA GLY A 48 4.64 -19.21 -14.30
C GLY A 48 4.53 -18.86 -12.81
N LEU A 49 5.04 -17.71 -12.42
CA LEU A 49 5.12 -17.23 -11.01
C LEU A 49 3.81 -17.47 -10.24
N PHE A 50 2.66 -17.19 -10.84
CA PHE A 50 1.34 -17.41 -10.24
C PHE A 50 1.06 -18.89 -9.92
N ARG A 51 1.44 -19.81 -10.80
CA ARG A 51 1.21 -21.24 -10.57
C ARG A 51 2.05 -21.78 -9.41
N THR A 52 3.26 -21.25 -9.24
CA THR A 52 4.15 -21.61 -8.11
C THR A 52 3.56 -21.15 -6.77
N LEU A 53 2.91 -19.97 -6.72
CA LEU A 53 2.26 -19.44 -5.52
C LEU A 53 1.10 -20.31 -5.04
N PHE A 54 0.42 -21.05 -5.92
CA PHE A 54 -0.76 -21.86 -5.59
C PHE A 54 -0.50 -23.37 -5.46
N ILE A 55 0.76 -23.84 -5.62
CA ILE A 55 1.08 -25.27 -5.61
C ILE A 55 0.89 -25.89 -4.22
N THR A 56 1.35 -25.25 -3.18
CA THR A 56 1.29 -25.78 -1.81
C THR A 56 0.26 -25.06 -0.96
N ARG A 57 -0.32 -25.77 0.06
CA ARG A 57 -1.25 -25.15 1.00
C ARG A 57 -0.62 -23.99 1.74
N GLY A 58 0.66 -24.10 2.12
CA GLY A 58 1.40 -23.03 2.80
C GLY A 58 1.55 -21.78 1.94
N ASN A 59 1.89 -21.96 0.65
CA ASN A 59 2.02 -20.82 -0.28
C ASN A 59 0.68 -20.10 -0.52
N ARG A 60 -0.44 -20.85 -0.55
CA ARG A 60 -1.79 -20.25 -0.67
C ARG A 60 -2.13 -19.40 0.54
N LEU A 61 -1.85 -19.87 1.75
CA LEU A 61 -2.08 -19.12 2.99
C LEU A 61 -1.20 -17.86 3.04
N MET A 62 0.08 -17.98 2.68
CA MET A 62 1.00 -16.85 2.60
C MET A 62 0.52 -15.81 1.58
N PHE A 63 0.08 -16.23 0.40
CA PHE A 63 -0.47 -15.33 -0.60
C PHE A 63 -1.76 -14.66 -0.12
N ALA A 64 -2.66 -15.43 0.49
CA ALA A 64 -3.90 -14.90 1.05
C ALA A 64 -3.64 -13.85 2.14
N SER A 65 -2.70 -14.09 3.05
CA SER A 65 -2.33 -13.13 4.08
C SER A 65 -1.74 -11.84 3.49
N MET A 66 -0.95 -11.94 2.43
CA MET A 66 -0.39 -10.78 1.72
C MET A 66 -1.50 -9.95 1.04
N VAL A 67 -2.49 -10.61 0.41
CA VAL A 67 -3.63 -9.92 -0.21
C VAL A 67 -4.49 -9.22 0.85
N ILE A 68 -4.77 -9.90 1.98
CA ILE A 68 -5.51 -9.31 3.10
C ILE A 68 -4.77 -8.10 3.64
N PHE A 69 -3.46 -8.19 3.86
CA PHE A 69 -2.65 -7.07 4.34
C PHE A 69 -2.69 -5.89 3.36
N MET A 70 -2.56 -6.15 2.06
CA MET A 70 -2.64 -5.10 1.03
C MET A 70 -4.03 -4.44 1.00
N ALA A 71 -5.11 -5.22 1.15
CA ALA A 71 -6.46 -4.70 1.25
C ALA A 71 -6.64 -3.82 2.51
N PHE A 72 -6.06 -4.22 3.64
CA PHE A 72 -6.06 -3.42 4.88
C PHE A 72 -5.36 -2.07 4.70
N VAL A 73 -4.17 -2.07 4.10
CA VAL A 73 -3.42 -0.84 3.81
C VAL A 73 -4.23 0.08 2.87
N TRP A 74 -4.87 -0.50 1.87
CA TRP A 74 -5.69 0.25 0.92
C TRP A 74 -6.93 0.87 1.57
N ILE A 75 -7.67 0.10 2.38
CA ILE A 75 -8.83 0.58 3.15
C ILE A 75 -8.39 1.66 4.14
N TYR A 76 -7.27 1.45 4.85
CA TYR A 76 -6.71 2.44 5.77
C TYR A 76 -6.37 3.75 5.06
N SER A 77 -5.74 3.67 3.89
CA SER A 77 -5.44 4.85 3.06
C SER A 77 -6.71 5.60 2.63
N LEU A 78 -7.78 4.88 2.23
CA LEU A 78 -9.06 5.50 1.87
C LEU A 78 -9.75 6.18 3.04
N VAL A 79 -9.62 5.62 4.25
CA VAL A 79 -10.22 6.21 5.47
C VAL A 79 -9.43 7.43 5.92
N MET A 80 -8.10 7.37 5.87
CA MET A 80 -7.24 8.48 6.31
C MET A 80 -7.24 9.65 5.32
N ASN A 81 -7.40 9.40 4.02
CA ASN A 81 -7.45 10.46 3.00
C ASN A 81 -8.76 11.27 2.98
N ARG A 82 -9.70 11.00 3.88
CA ARG A 82 -10.94 11.80 3.96
C ARG A 82 -10.73 13.19 4.59
N ALA A 83 -9.54 13.49 5.08
CA ALA A 83 -9.18 14.82 5.59
C ALA A 83 -8.85 15.83 4.47
N SER A 84 -8.80 15.39 3.22
CA SER A 84 -8.54 16.25 2.05
C SER A 84 -9.62 16.08 1.00
N VAL A 85 -10.10 17.17 0.45
CA VAL A 85 -11.14 17.22 -0.60
C VAL A 85 -10.67 18.18 -1.69
N GLU A 86 -11.11 17.93 -2.92
CA GLU A 86 -10.86 18.85 -4.03
C GLU A 86 -11.90 19.98 -4.00
N VAL A 87 -11.42 21.22 -3.92
CA VAL A 87 -12.22 22.46 -3.89
C VAL A 87 -11.67 23.39 -4.96
N ALA A 88 -12.52 23.84 -5.86
CA ALA A 88 -12.19 24.80 -6.93
C ALA A 88 -10.91 24.42 -7.74
N GLY A 89 -10.67 23.12 -8.00
CA GLY A 89 -9.50 22.63 -8.73
C GLY A 89 -8.20 22.57 -7.91
N SER A 90 -8.31 22.72 -6.58
CA SER A 90 -7.19 22.59 -5.63
C SER A 90 -7.56 21.64 -4.51
N THR A 91 -6.56 21.11 -3.83
CA THR A 91 -6.78 20.22 -2.69
C THR A 91 -6.95 21.07 -1.42
N ALA A 92 -8.07 20.88 -0.74
CA ALA A 92 -8.32 21.45 0.58
C ALA A 92 -8.03 20.43 1.66
N GLU A 93 -7.42 20.84 2.75
CA GLU A 93 -7.03 20.03 3.90
C GLU A 93 -7.61 20.63 5.18
N LEU A 94 -8.11 19.75 6.05
CA LEU A 94 -8.60 20.12 7.37
C LEU A 94 -7.74 19.44 8.42
N SER A 95 -7.26 20.21 9.40
CA SER A 95 -6.56 19.70 10.55
C SER A 95 -7.12 20.28 11.84
N ALA A 96 -7.22 19.46 12.88
CA ALA A 96 -7.68 19.87 14.19
C ALA A 96 -6.84 19.18 15.28
N PHE A 97 -6.37 19.94 16.26
CA PHE A 97 -5.62 19.40 17.38
C PHE A 97 -6.02 20.14 18.68
N SER A 98 -6.05 19.40 19.78
CA SER A 98 -6.33 19.93 21.11
C SER A 98 -5.02 20.32 21.78
N TYR A 99 -4.98 21.52 22.33
CA TYR A 99 -3.87 22.04 23.12
C TYR A 99 -4.38 23.12 24.10
N ASP A 100 -3.99 23.02 25.37
CA ASP A 100 -4.27 24.02 26.41
C ASP A 100 -5.75 24.43 26.48
N GLU A 101 -6.63 23.43 26.69
CA GLU A 101 -8.09 23.59 26.79
C GLU A 101 -8.77 24.19 25.54
N ASN A 102 -8.09 24.20 24.39
CA ASN A 102 -8.63 24.67 23.13
C ASN A 102 -8.35 23.68 22.00
N VAL A 103 -9.30 23.57 21.10
CA VAL A 103 -9.12 22.87 19.82
C VAL A 103 -8.78 23.88 18.75
N TYR A 104 -7.59 23.78 18.21
CA TYR A 104 -7.12 24.61 17.10
C TYR A 104 -7.47 23.93 15.79
N VAL A 105 -8.18 24.65 14.93
CA VAL A 105 -8.63 24.16 13.64
C VAL A 105 -7.98 24.99 12.55
N THR A 106 -7.41 24.31 11.59
CA THR A 106 -6.83 24.92 10.39
C THR A 106 -7.44 24.26 9.17
N PHE A 107 -8.14 25.03 8.39
CA PHE A 107 -8.57 24.69 7.05
C PHE A 107 -7.64 25.38 6.06
N LYS A 108 -7.11 24.62 5.10
CA LYS A 108 -6.12 25.07 4.15
C LYS A 108 -6.57 24.70 2.74
N ILE A 109 -6.58 25.63 1.81
CA ILE A 109 -6.69 25.36 0.39
C ILE A 109 -5.29 25.51 -0.20
N ASN A 110 -4.78 24.44 -0.81
CA ASN A 110 -3.46 24.44 -1.42
C ASN A 110 -3.44 25.26 -2.71
N GLU A 111 -2.27 25.73 -3.10
CA GLU A 111 -2.05 26.45 -4.35
C GLU A 111 -2.57 25.63 -5.56
N ARG A 112 -3.26 26.29 -6.48
CA ARG A 112 -3.74 25.71 -7.73
C ARG A 112 -2.60 25.35 -8.65
N LYS A 113 -2.71 24.25 -9.37
CA LYS A 113 -1.72 23.89 -10.40
C LYS A 113 -1.69 24.98 -11.48
N LYS A 114 -0.50 25.43 -11.89
CA LYS A 114 -0.27 26.48 -12.89
C LYS A 114 -0.96 26.32 -14.26
N THR A 115 -1.49 25.12 -14.53
CA THR A 115 -2.19 24.80 -15.80
C THR A 115 -3.68 25.19 -15.79
N ASP A 116 -4.22 25.59 -14.64
CA ASP A 116 -5.66 25.86 -14.47
C ASP A 116 -5.86 27.35 -14.13
N GLU A 117 -5.95 28.17 -15.19
CA GLU A 117 -6.24 29.62 -15.11
C GLU A 117 -7.75 29.84 -14.98
N ARG A 118 -8.32 29.63 -13.78
CA ARG A 118 -9.70 30.00 -13.49
C ARG A 118 -9.75 31.36 -12.82
N GLU A 119 -10.87 32.05 -12.98
CA GLU A 119 -11.14 33.31 -12.27
C GLU A 119 -11.16 33.07 -10.74
N PRO A 120 -10.91 34.13 -9.94
CA PRO A 120 -11.07 34.06 -8.50
C PRO A 120 -12.50 33.65 -8.11
N VAL A 121 -12.60 32.73 -7.17
CA VAL A 121 -13.89 32.14 -6.72
C VAL A 121 -14.08 32.48 -5.26
N SER A 122 -15.31 32.88 -4.89
CA SER A 122 -15.71 33.00 -3.48
C SER A 122 -15.96 31.61 -2.91
N VAL A 123 -15.35 31.31 -1.78
CA VAL A 123 -15.47 30.05 -1.07
C VAL A 123 -16.01 30.34 0.33
N ASP A 124 -17.20 29.83 0.63
CA ASP A 124 -17.79 29.90 1.96
C ASP A 124 -17.38 28.66 2.75
N VAL A 125 -16.71 28.85 3.85
CA VAL A 125 -16.18 27.79 4.73
C VAL A 125 -16.92 27.84 6.05
N ARG A 126 -17.59 26.75 6.41
CA ARG A 126 -18.21 26.53 7.71
C ARG A 126 -17.50 25.38 8.42
N LEU A 127 -17.08 25.64 9.65
CA LEU A 127 -16.39 24.70 10.52
C LEU A 127 -17.27 24.40 11.73
N ASP A 128 -17.74 23.15 11.84
CA ASP A 128 -18.58 22.69 12.95
C ASP A 128 -17.79 21.71 13.82
N ALA A 129 -17.72 22.01 15.12
CA ALA A 129 -17.09 21.15 16.11
C ALA A 129 -18.14 20.28 16.80
N TYR A 130 -17.87 18.97 16.85
CA TYR A 130 -18.76 17.95 17.41
C TYR A 130 -18.19 17.36 18.69
N ASP A 131 -19.03 17.26 19.72
CA ASP A 131 -18.73 16.60 20.97
C ASP A 131 -18.85 15.07 20.90
N SER A 132 -18.68 14.38 22.04
CA SER A 132 -18.83 12.92 22.17
C SER A 132 -20.23 12.42 21.84
N ASP A 133 -21.26 13.23 22.01
CA ASP A 133 -22.66 12.90 21.72
C ASP A 133 -23.04 13.20 20.27
N SER A 134 -22.07 13.60 19.44
CA SER A 134 -22.25 14.01 18.05
C SER A 134 -23.14 15.26 17.88
N CYS A 135 -23.26 16.07 18.92
CA CYS A 135 -23.92 17.37 18.86
C CYS A 135 -22.93 18.45 18.42
N VAL A 136 -23.41 19.46 17.70
CA VAL A 136 -22.59 20.62 17.34
C VAL A 136 -22.39 21.48 18.58
N SER A 137 -21.17 21.49 19.09
CA SER A 137 -20.80 22.31 20.24
C SER A 137 -20.50 23.75 19.86
N ASN A 138 -19.76 23.94 18.77
CA ASN A 138 -19.36 25.24 18.27
C ASN A 138 -19.36 25.25 16.74
N SER A 139 -19.62 26.44 16.17
CA SER A 139 -19.61 26.65 14.71
C SER A 139 -18.90 27.96 14.38
N TYR A 140 -18.15 27.97 13.30
CA TYR A 140 -17.46 29.13 12.75
C TYR A 140 -17.65 29.17 11.24
N SER A 141 -17.95 30.34 10.69
CA SER A 141 -18.10 30.51 9.25
C SER A 141 -17.31 31.72 8.76
N GLU A 142 -16.66 31.58 7.60
CA GLU A 142 -15.89 32.63 6.98
C GLU A 142 -15.96 32.48 5.46
N THR A 143 -16.09 33.62 4.76
CA THR A 143 -16.03 33.68 3.29
C THR A 143 -14.65 34.14 2.89
N VAL A 144 -13.97 33.37 2.05
CA VAL A 144 -12.65 33.68 1.51
C VAL A 144 -12.67 33.72 -0.01
N ILE A 145 -11.86 34.59 -0.58
CA ILE A 145 -11.66 34.65 -2.04
C ILE A 145 -10.45 33.81 -2.39
N PHE A 146 -10.67 32.76 -3.18
CA PHE A 146 -9.60 31.91 -3.67
C PHE A 146 -9.20 32.33 -5.08
N ASP A 147 -8.03 32.93 -5.22
CA ASP A 147 -7.42 33.40 -6.48
C ASP A 147 -6.45 32.40 -7.11
N GLY A 148 -6.31 31.21 -6.48
CA GLY A 148 -5.35 30.19 -6.88
C GLY A 148 -4.09 30.15 -6.01
N SER A 149 -3.88 31.12 -5.13
CA SER A 149 -2.82 31.09 -4.12
C SER A 149 -3.27 30.30 -2.87
N GLU A 150 -2.32 29.91 -2.04
CA GLU A 150 -2.61 29.18 -0.80
C GLU A 150 -3.40 30.04 0.19
N VAL A 151 -4.55 29.53 0.66
CA VAL A 151 -5.42 30.22 1.60
C VAL A 151 -5.58 29.40 2.89
N PHE A 152 -5.58 30.10 4.04
CA PHE A 152 -5.76 29.51 5.35
C PHE A 152 -6.94 30.16 6.07
N VAL A 153 -7.87 29.34 6.58
CA VAL A 153 -8.87 29.70 7.56
C VAL A 153 -8.48 29.05 8.87
N ARG A 154 -8.28 29.86 9.92
CA ARG A 154 -7.84 29.37 11.22
C ARG A 154 -8.78 29.86 12.31
N THR A 155 -9.24 28.91 13.12
CA THR A 155 -10.08 29.22 14.27
C THR A 155 -9.70 28.39 15.49
N LYS A 156 -10.20 28.75 16.64
CA LYS A 156 -10.07 27.96 17.86
C LYS A 156 -11.42 27.84 18.56
N PHE A 157 -11.69 26.65 19.09
CA PHE A 157 -12.85 26.36 19.88
C PHE A 157 -12.42 26.00 21.30
N PRO A 158 -13.16 26.40 22.36
CA PRO A 158 -12.94 25.85 23.69
C PRO A 158 -13.16 24.34 23.67
N ASP A 159 -12.25 23.57 24.25
CA ASP A 159 -12.32 22.11 24.24
C ASP A 159 -13.30 21.60 25.29
N TYR A 160 -14.57 21.55 24.93
CA TYR A 160 -15.63 20.91 25.70
C TYR A 160 -15.90 19.51 25.13
N ASP A 161 -14.94 18.59 25.28
CA ASP A 161 -15.03 17.22 24.81
C ASP A 161 -15.25 17.10 23.28
N ILE A 162 -14.61 17.99 22.51
CA ILE A 162 -14.67 18.00 21.04
C ILE A 162 -13.84 16.84 20.50
N ILE A 163 -14.49 15.88 19.84
CA ILE A 163 -13.83 14.70 19.26
C ILE A 163 -13.60 14.82 17.75
N ARG A 164 -14.39 15.64 17.07
CA ARG A 164 -14.38 15.76 15.60
C ARG A 164 -14.71 17.18 15.17
N VAL A 165 -14.06 17.62 14.10
CA VAL A 165 -14.40 18.86 13.39
C VAL A 165 -14.79 18.51 11.97
N ALA A 166 -15.92 19.04 11.51
CA ALA A 166 -16.33 18.95 10.11
C ALA A 166 -16.19 20.32 9.43
N ALA A 167 -15.83 20.28 8.16
CA ALA A 167 -15.84 21.43 7.29
C ALA A 167 -16.91 21.22 6.22
N GLU A 168 -17.76 22.20 6.05
CA GLU A 168 -18.65 22.37 4.94
C GLU A 168 -18.14 23.52 4.09
N VAL A 169 -17.93 23.26 2.81
CA VAL A 169 -17.32 24.22 1.90
C VAL A 169 -18.22 24.37 0.69
N ASP A 170 -18.75 25.57 0.53
CA ASP A 170 -19.59 25.96 -0.61
C ASP A 170 -18.78 26.82 -1.58
N PHE A 171 -18.75 26.41 -2.84
CA PHE A 171 -18.13 27.17 -3.91
C PHE A 171 -18.82 26.87 -5.24
N ASP A 172 -19.04 27.88 -6.05
CA ASP A 172 -19.58 27.79 -7.40
C ASP A 172 -20.79 26.82 -7.57
N SER A 173 -21.70 26.85 -6.55
CA SER A 173 -22.89 25.96 -6.44
C SER A 173 -22.55 24.48 -6.12
N GLU A 174 -21.31 24.15 -5.82
CA GLU A 174 -20.91 22.86 -5.29
C GLU A 174 -20.72 22.94 -3.76
N ASN A 175 -21.27 21.93 -3.07
CA ASN A 175 -21.10 21.78 -1.62
C ASN A 175 -20.25 20.54 -1.36
N ARG A 176 -19.23 20.70 -0.53
CA ARG A 176 -18.32 19.62 -0.13
C ARG A 176 -18.25 19.52 1.40
N HIS A 177 -18.37 18.28 1.89
CA HIS A 177 -18.29 17.97 3.32
C HIS A 177 -17.15 17.03 3.61
N PHE A 178 -16.38 17.32 4.62
CA PHE A 178 -15.37 16.41 5.14
C PHE A 178 -15.10 16.67 6.61
N ALA A 179 -14.55 15.70 7.31
CA ALA A 179 -14.35 15.78 8.73
C ALA A 179 -13.03 15.16 9.17
N VAL A 180 -12.47 15.69 10.24
CA VAL A 180 -11.25 15.17 10.86
C VAL A 180 -11.49 14.93 12.34
N LYS A 181 -10.85 13.90 12.90
CA LYS A 181 -10.79 13.71 14.36
C LYS A 181 -9.79 14.66 14.97
N VAL A 182 -10.13 15.18 16.14
CA VAL A 182 -9.22 16.00 16.93
C VAL A 182 -8.07 15.13 17.43
N GLN A 183 -6.84 15.56 17.14
CA GLN A 183 -5.64 14.90 17.63
C GLN A 183 -5.27 15.47 19.01
N ASN A 184 -5.25 14.61 20.01
CA ASN A 184 -4.73 14.97 21.33
C ASN A 184 -3.19 14.92 21.27
N ARG A 185 -2.57 15.98 21.73
CA ARG A 185 -1.12 16.07 21.90
C ARG A 185 -0.73 16.01 23.35
#